data_b224633b712ab2682b9b723add1e4274
#
_entry.id   b224633b712ab2682b9b723add1e4274
#
_cell.length_a   1.000
_cell.length_b   1.000
_cell.length_c   1.000
_cell.angle_alpha   90.00
_cell.angle_beta   90.00
_cell.angle_gamma   90.00
#
_symmetry.space_group_name_H-M   'P 1'
#
loop_
_entity.id
_entity.type
_entity.pdbx_description
1 polymer ?
#
loop_
_entity_poly.entity_id
_entity_poly.type
_entity_poly.pdbx_seq_one_letter_code
_entity_poly.pdbx_strand_id
1 'polypeptide(L)'
;MPEDMGMSEQARVDSVERLQTFRVQLCRSAESIETALSEAEQDIHRTRNWLHQDQQTYWKSELRKRTELYHRAKLALKRRQNEKTPLGGHYSYVDEKKAVDAAKRRLEEAEQKIANVRRWLRQLDKEADEYKAVVQRLGRYMEADVPRSLARLDQMIAALEAYFTVAVPIEERLATAGPVAGGMARAEPMPPPELAAVDYRKLRERTPEPAMLDGRPIEKPPFTE
;
A
#
# COMPACT_ATOMS: atom_id res chain seq x y z
N MET A 1 25.06 -14.80 -41.90
CA MET A 1 24.93 -14.50 -40.48
C MET A 1 25.46 -13.11 -40.24
N PRO A 2 24.64 -12.04 -40.21
CA PRO A 2 25.11 -10.77 -39.70
C PRO A 2 24.95 -10.75 -38.19
N GLU A 3 26.06 -10.47 -37.51
CA GLU A 3 26.15 -10.24 -36.08
C GLU A 3 25.44 -8.94 -35.77
N ASP A 4 24.39 -9.04 -34.99
CA ASP A 4 23.67 -7.93 -34.38
C ASP A 4 24.57 -7.31 -33.30
N MET A 5 25.41 -6.36 -33.72
CA MET A 5 26.13 -5.50 -32.80
C MET A 5 25.13 -4.59 -32.11
N GLY A 6 24.73 -4.99 -30.89
CA GLY A 6 23.95 -4.18 -29.98
C GLY A 6 24.55 -2.78 -29.88
N MET A 7 23.95 -1.82 -30.56
CA MET A 7 24.24 -0.40 -30.38
C MET A 7 23.91 -0.06 -28.94
N SER A 8 24.93 0.10 -28.10
CA SER A 8 24.77 0.70 -26.79
C SER A 8 24.17 2.10 -27.00
N GLU A 9 22.94 2.27 -26.59
CA GLU A 9 22.26 3.57 -26.55
C GLU A 9 23.05 4.48 -25.59
N GLN A 10 23.97 5.26 -26.14
CA GLN A 10 24.74 6.22 -25.37
C GLN A 10 23.82 7.40 -25.07
N ALA A 11 23.43 7.52 -23.80
CA ALA A 11 22.69 8.66 -23.31
C ALA A 11 23.50 9.94 -23.54
N ARG A 12 23.01 10.85 -24.39
CA ARG A 12 23.60 12.19 -24.56
C ARG A 12 23.28 13.02 -23.34
N VAL A 13 24.33 13.42 -22.62
CA VAL A 13 24.21 14.35 -21.49
C VAL A 13 24.58 15.73 -21.98
N ASP A 14 23.58 16.60 -22.17
CA ASP A 14 23.77 17.93 -22.75
C ASP A 14 24.27 18.99 -21.74
N SER A 15 24.16 18.70 -20.41
CA SER A 15 24.68 19.60 -19.38
C SER A 15 24.89 18.87 -18.03
N VAL A 16 25.91 19.33 -17.29
CA VAL A 16 26.18 18.86 -15.92
C VAL A 16 25.02 19.16 -14.97
N GLU A 17 24.34 20.30 -15.17
CA GLU A 17 23.20 20.72 -14.37
C GLU A 17 22.03 19.72 -14.46
N ARG A 18 21.81 19.10 -15.62
CA ARG A 18 20.79 18.05 -15.78
C ARG A 18 21.11 16.80 -14.97
N LEU A 19 22.39 16.41 -14.93
CA LEU A 19 22.82 15.28 -14.09
C LEU A 19 22.64 15.59 -12.59
N GLN A 20 22.99 16.79 -12.16
CA GLN A 20 22.77 17.24 -10.79
C GLN A 20 21.28 17.27 -10.45
N THR A 21 20.44 17.78 -11.35
CA THR A 21 18.99 17.76 -11.18
C THR A 21 18.45 16.34 -11.11
N PHE A 22 18.90 15.44 -11.98
CA PHE A 22 18.52 14.02 -11.97
C PHE A 22 18.93 13.35 -10.65
N ARG A 23 20.13 13.62 -10.16
CA ARG A 23 20.60 13.11 -8.86
C ARG A 23 19.65 13.51 -7.71
N VAL A 24 19.28 14.78 -7.66
CA VAL A 24 18.33 15.30 -6.65
C VAL A 24 16.97 14.61 -6.76
N GLN A 25 16.46 14.43 -7.98
CA GLN A 25 15.19 13.74 -8.20
C GLN A 25 15.25 12.27 -7.79
N LEU A 26 16.38 11.60 -8.05
CA LEU A 26 16.59 10.22 -7.65
C LEU A 26 16.60 10.08 -6.11
N CYS A 27 17.27 10.97 -5.40
CA CYS A 27 17.24 11.01 -3.92
C CYS A 27 15.81 11.19 -3.40
N ARG A 28 15.08 12.19 -3.90
CA ARG A 28 13.70 12.46 -3.48
C ARG A 28 12.76 11.28 -3.77
N SER A 29 12.93 10.63 -4.92
CA SER A 29 12.13 9.45 -5.25
C SER A 29 12.45 8.29 -4.30
N ALA A 30 13.71 8.09 -3.94
CA ALA A 30 14.13 7.08 -2.98
C ALA A 30 13.50 7.33 -1.60
N GLU A 31 13.61 8.54 -1.07
CA GLU A 31 12.99 8.93 0.21
C GLU A 31 11.48 8.75 0.21
N SER A 32 10.81 9.12 -0.89
CA SER A 32 9.36 8.95 -1.04
C SER A 32 8.96 7.47 -1.04
N ILE A 33 9.73 6.61 -1.69
CA ILE A 33 9.48 5.16 -1.71
C ILE A 33 9.68 4.56 -0.32
N GLU A 34 10.76 4.90 0.38
CA GLU A 34 11.02 4.41 1.75
C GLU A 34 9.90 4.82 2.71
N THR A 35 9.46 6.09 2.62
CA THR A 35 8.34 6.59 3.42
C THR A 35 7.07 5.79 3.14
N ALA A 36 6.71 5.63 1.86
CA ALA A 36 5.50 4.89 1.48
C ALA A 36 5.53 3.42 1.91
N LEU A 37 6.70 2.76 1.84
CA LEU A 37 6.87 1.38 2.32
C LEU A 37 6.70 1.29 3.83
N SER A 38 7.31 2.22 4.58
CA SER A 38 7.18 2.28 6.04
C SER A 38 5.73 2.53 6.47
N GLU A 39 5.03 3.46 5.83
CA GLU A 39 3.62 3.72 6.09
C GLU A 39 2.74 2.50 5.82
N ALA A 40 2.97 1.80 4.70
CA ALA A 40 2.23 0.59 4.37
C ALA A 40 2.45 -0.53 5.40
N GLU A 41 3.68 -0.73 5.87
CA GLU A 41 3.97 -1.70 6.93
C GLU A 41 3.28 -1.32 8.25
N GLN A 42 3.29 -0.05 8.62
CA GLN A 42 2.60 0.44 9.82
C GLN A 42 1.09 0.21 9.72
N ASP A 43 0.48 0.43 8.57
CA ASP A 43 -0.94 0.21 8.35
C ASP A 43 -1.32 -1.27 8.45
N ILE A 44 -0.49 -2.17 7.93
CA ILE A 44 -0.65 -3.62 8.09
C ILE A 44 -0.60 -4.00 9.58
N HIS A 45 0.41 -3.51 10.29
CA HIS A 45 0.54 -3.79 11.73
C HIS A 45 -0.62 -3.22 12.55
N ARG A 46 -1.08 -2.00 12.25
CA ARG A 46 -2.22 -1.37 12.91
C ARG A 46 -3.51 -2.16 12.69
N THR A 47 -3.78 -2.54 11.46
CA THR A 47 -4.95 -3.34 11.09
C THR A 47 -4.93 -4.72 11.76
N ARG A 48 -3.78 -5.37 11.78
CA ARG A 48 -3.58 -6.66 12.45
C ARG A 48 -3.85 -6.56 13.96
N ASN A 49 -3.31 -5.55 14.61
CA ASN A 49 -3.51 -5.32 16.04
C ASN A 49 -4.98 -5.02 16.35
N TRP A 50 -5.64 -4.18 15.55
CA TRP A 50 -7.05 -3.89 15.69
C TRP A 50 -7.92 -5.17 15.56
N LEU A 51 -7.67 -6.01 14.56
CA LEU A 51 -8.39 -7.27 14.40
C LEU A 51 -8.12 -8.23 15.56
N HIS A 52 -6.86 -8.35 15.99
CA HIS A 52 -6.45 -9.33 17.02
C HIS A 52 -6.86 -8.91 18.42
N GLN A 53 -6.68 -7.65 18.79
CA GLN A 53 -6.93 -7.17 20.15
C GLN A 53 -8.36 -6.65 20.29
N ASP A 54 -8.74 -5.65 19.48
CA ASP A 54 -10.01 -4.96 19.69
C ASP A 54 -11.19 -5.81 19.22
N GLN A 55 -11.19 -6.24 17.98
CA GLN A 55 -12.33 -6.97 17.41
C GLN A 55 -12.51 -8.34 18.04
N GLN A 56 -11.43 -9.07 18.27
CA GLN A 56 -11.52 -10.39 18.87
C GLN A 56 -11.99 -10.32 20.32
N THR A 57 -11.50 -9.36 21.10
CA THR A 57 -11.87 -9.16 22.49
C THR A 57 -13.31 -8.70 22.62
N TYR A 58 -13.71 -7.73 21.80
CA TYR A 58 -15.08 -7.23 21.73
C TYR A 58 -16.08 -8.37 21.45
N TRP A 59 -15.87 -9.11 20.37
CA TRP A 59 -16.81 -10.17 20.00
C TRP A 59 -16.82 -11.35 20.99
N LYS A 60 -15.70 -11.66 21.65
CA LYS A 60 -15.67 -12.64 22.74
C LYS A 60 -16.51 -12.17 23.92
N SER A 61 -16.46 -10.89 24.28
CA SER A 61 -17.28 -10.34 25.36
C SER A 61 -18.76 -10.33 24.99
N GLU A 62 -19.08 -9.92 23.76
CA GLU A 62 -20.45 -9.96 23.25
C GLU A 62 -21.01 -11.37 23.18
N LEU A 63 -20.22 -12.36 22.78
CA LEU A 63 -20.64 -13.75 22.80
C LEU A 63 -21.07 -14.20 24.20
N ARG A 64 -20.28 -13.87 25.24
CA ARG A 64 -20.63 -14.19 26.63
C ARG A 64 -21.96 -13.56 27.05
N LYS A 65 -22.14 -12.25 26.80
CA LYS A 65 -23.36 -11.53 27.11
C LYS A 65 -24.57 -12.12 26.38
N ARG A 66 -24.45 -12.40 25.09
CA ARG A 66 -25.53 -12.97 24.28
C ARG A 66 -25.86 -14.40 24.68
N THR A 67 -24.88 -15.18 25.10
CA THR A 67 -25.08 -16.53 25.67
C THR A 67 -25.90 -16.45 26.96
N GLU A 68 -25.59 -15.52 27.86
CA GLU A 68 -26.38 -15.32 29.09
C GLU A 68 -27.81 -14.89 28.76
N LEU A 69 -28.01 -13.97 27.82
CA LEU A 69 -29.35 -13.54 27.43
C LEU A 69 -30.16 -14.69 26.85
N TYR A 70 -29.54 -15.54 26.01
CA TYR A 70 -30.17 -16.72 25.47
C TYR A 70 -30.58 -17.71 26.58
N HIS A 71 -29.69 -17.97 27.56
CA HIS A 71 -29.98 -18.82 28.70
C HIS A 71 -31.13 -18.27 29.57
N ARG A 72 -31.13 -16.94 29.83
CA ARG A 72 -32.24 -16.28 30.56
C ARG A 72 -33.57 -16.40 29.82
N ALA A 73 -33.58 -16.14 28.49
CA ALA A 73 -34.79 -16.31 27.72
C ALA A 73 -35.30 -17.76 27.72
N LYS A 74 -34.42 -18.73 27.61
CA LYS A 74 -34.75 -20.16 27.67
C LYS A 74 -35.33 -20.57 29.02
N LEU A 75 -34.78 -20.04 30.13
CA LEU A 75 -35.31 -20.28 31.46
C LEU A 75 -36.70 -19.63 31.65
N ALA A 76 -36.90 -18.42 31.12
CA ALA A 76 -38.19 -17.73 31.18
C ALA A 76 -39.26 -18.53 30.39
N LEU A 77 -38.93 -19.01 29.19
CA LEU A 77 -39.83 -19.89 28.42
C LEU A 77 -40.18 -21.17 29.20
N LYS A 78 -39.18 -21.84 29.83
CA LYS A 78 -39.40 -23.04 30.60
C LYS A 78 -40.28 -22.79 31.85
N ARG A 79 -40.09 -21.64 32.54
CA ARG A 79 -40.96 -21.23 33.67
C ARG A 79 -42.39 -21.02 33.17
N ARG A 80 -42.59 -20.29 32.08
CA ARG A 80 -43.91 -20.00 31.53
C ARG A 80 -44.67 -21.24 31.07
N GLN A 81 -43.97 -22.22 30.51
CA GLN A 81 -44.52 -23.51 30.13
C GLN A 81 -45.00 -24.35 31.35
N ASN A 82 -44.31 -24.21 32.48
CA ASN A 82 -44.64 -24.96 33.71
C ASN A 82 -45.70 -24.25 34.59
N GLU A 83 -45.97 -22.96 34.34
CA GLU A 83 -46.98 -22.20 35.06
C GLU A 83 -48.38 -22.63 34.61
N LYS A 84 -49.22 -23.00 35.60
CA LYS A 84 -50.62 -23.30 35.37
C LYS A 84 -51.49 -22.09 35.74
N THR A 85 -52.51 -21.84 34.96
CA THR A 85 -53.53 -20.83 35.29
C THR A 85 -54.37 -21.33 36.49
N PRO A 86 -54.97 -20.42 37.28
CA PRO A 86 -55.85 -20.78 38.40
C PRO A 86 -57.02 -21.68 37.99
N LEU A 87 -57.40 -21.67 36.70
CA LEU A 87 -58.46 -22.50 36.11
C LEU A 87 -57.95 -23.83 35.50
N GLY A 88 -56.67 -24.22 35.75
CA GLY A 88 -56.08 -25.47 35.26
C GLY A 88 -55.59 -25.47 33.81
N GLY A 89 -55.62 -24.33 33.12
CA GLY A 89 -55.06 -24.18 31.80
C GLY A 89 -53.58 -23.81 31.79
N HIS A 90 -52.99 -23.64 30.60
CA HIS A 90 -51.64 -23.16 30.44
C HIS A 90 -51.65 -21.71 29.91
N TYR A 91 -50.68 -20.90 30.35
CA TYR A 91 -50.47 -19.58 29.81
C TYR A 91 -49.87 -19.64 28.40
N SER A 92 -50.18 -18.63 27.54
CA SER A 92 -49.55 -18.50 26.26
C SER A 92 -48.04 -18.20 26.46
N TYR A 93 -47.18 -18.92 25.77
CA TYR A 93 -45.72 -18.78 25.79
C TYR A 93 -45.16 -18.33 24.44
N VAL A 94 -46.01 -17.76 23.59
CA VAL A 94 -45.64 -17.34 22.21
C VAL A 94 -44.57 -16.23 22.26
N ASP A 95 -44.68 -15.30 23.19
CA ASP A 95 -43.75 -14.16 23.29
C ASP A 95 -42.39 -14.60 23.85
N GLU A 96 -42.39 -15.50 24.84
CA GLU A 96 -41.16 -16.11 25.35
C GLU A 96 -40.45 -16.92 24.27
N LYS A 97 -41.19 -17.63 23.41
CA LYS A 97 -40.63 -18.37 22.28
C LYS A 97 -39.99 -17.41 21.29
N LYS A 98 -40.68 -16.32 20.93
CA LYS A 98 -40.09 -15.27 20.06
C LYS A 98 -38.82 -14.65 20.67
N ALA A 99 -38.81 -14.42 21.99
CA ALA A 99 -37.65 -13.91 22.70
C ALA A 99 -36.44 -14.86 22.64
N VAL A 100 -36.70 -16.18 22.79
CA VAL A 100 -35.65 -17.21 22.65
C VAL A 100 -35.10 -17.24 21.22
N ASP A 101 -35.97 -17.20 20.20
CA ASP A 101 -35.56 -17.20 18.80
C ASP A 101 -34.75 -15.95 18.46
N ALA A 102 -35.16 -14.79 18.97
CA ALA A 102 -34.41 -13.53 18.80
C ALA A 102 -33.04 -13.58 19.48
N ALA A 103 -32.97 -14.10 20.72
CA ALA A 103 -31.71 -14.26 21.44
C ALA A 103 -30.78 -15.26 20.76
N LYS A 104 -31.33 -16.34 20.21
CA LYS A 104 -30.58 -17.35 19.43
C LYS A 104 -29.94 -16.74 18.20
N ARG A 105 -30.70 -15.98 17.41
CA ARG A 105 -30.17 -15.29 16.21
C ARG A 105 -29.01 -14.33 16.55
N ARG A 106 -29.14 -13.57 17.66
CA ARG A 106 -28.07 -12.67 18.11
C ARG A 106 -26.82 -13.45 18.56
N LEU A 107 -27.00 -14.62 19.16
CA LEU A 107 -25.88 -15.50 19.54
C LEU A 107 -25.16 -16.03 18.31
N GLU A 108 -25.91 -16.58 17.35
CA GLU A 108 -25.38 -17.09 16.09
C GLU A 108 -24.63 -15.99 15.30
N GLU A 109 -25.15 -14.76 15.31
CA GLU A 109 -24.47 -13.60 14.73
C GLU A 109 -23.10 -13.35 15.39
N ALA A 110 -23.01 -13.38 16.72
CA ALA A 110 -21.74 -13.18 17.43
C ALA A 110 -20.73 -14.29 17.12
N GLU A 111 -21.17 -15.54 17.05
CA GLU A 111 -20.34 -16.67 16.64
C GLU A 111 -19.80 -16.50 15.22
N GLN A 112 -20.66 -16.07 14.30
CA GLN A 112 -20.28 -15.79 12.91
C GLN A 112 -19.27 -14.63 12.81
N LYS A 113 -19.44 -13.56 13.60
CA LYS A 113 -18.50 -12.44 13.64
C LYS A 113 -17.12 -12.89 14.15
N ILE A 114 -17.06 -13.72 15.20
CA ILE A 114 -15.78 -14.28 15.67
C ILE A 114 -15.10 -15.15 14.59
N ALA A 115 -15.88 -16.00 13.93
CA ALA A 115 -15.36 -16.82 12.85
C ALA A 115 -14.80 -15.96 11.69
N ASN A 116 -15.51 -14.88 11.35
CA ASN A 116 -15.07 -13.93 10.32
C ASN A 116 -13.78 -13.21 10.74
N VAL A 117 -13.68 -12.69 11.96
CA VAL A 117 -12.44 -12.05 12.46
C VAL A 117 -11.25 -13.00 12.35
N ARG A 118 -11.42 -14.27 12.74
CA ARG A 118 -10.36 -15.29 12.61
C ARG A 118 -9.99 -15.56 11.14
N ARG A 119 -10.98 -15.56 10.25
CA ARG A 119 -10.73 -15.73 8.80
C ARG A 119 -9.96 -14.55 8.24
N TRP A 120 -10.37 -13.32 8.58
CA TRP A 120 -9.70 -12.10 8.13
C TRP A 120 -8.28 -11.97 8.66
N LEU A 121 -8.00 -12.38 9.91
CA LEU A 121 -6.64 -12.43 10.43
C LEU A 121 -5.73 -13.33 9.58
N ARG A 122 -6.19 -14.55 9.29
CA ARG A 122 -5.40 -15.47 8.47
C ARG A 122 -5.20 -14.95 7.05
N GLN A 123 -6.23 -14.31 6.49
CA GLN A 123 -6.13 -13.71 5.15
C GLN A 123 -5.13 -12.54 5.16
N LEU A 124 -5.22 -11.66 6.15
CA LEU A 124 -4.30 -10.53 6.29
C LEU A 124 -2.85 -11.01 6.47
N ASP A 125 -2.62 -12.03 7.30
CA ASP A 125 -1.28 -12.59 7.49
C ASP A 125 -0.71 -13.12 6.17
N LYS A 126 -1.51 -13.86 5.40
CA LYS A 126 -1.11 -14.38 4.09
C LYS A 126 -0.78 -13.26 3.10
N GLU A 127 -1.68 -12.28 2.95
CA GLU A 127 -1.47 -11.15 2.04
C GLU A 127 -0.28 -10.28 2.47
N ALA A 128 -0.06 -10.12 3.79
CA ALA A 128 1.09 -9.40 4.32
C ALA A 128 2.42 -10.12 4.01
N ASP A 129 2.44 -11.46 4.07
CA ASP A 129 3.63 -12.25 3.72
C ASP A 129 3.92 -12.19 2.20
N GLU A 130 2.87 -12.23 1.36
CA GLU A 130 3.00 -12.04 -0.09
C GLU A 130 3.50 -10.62 -0.41
N TYR A 131 2.95 -9.60 0.23
CA TYR A 131 3.41 -8.22 0.12
C TYR A 131 4.90 -8.08 0.49
N LYS A 132 5.32 -8.64 1.64
CA LYS A 132 6.73 -8.61 2.06
C LYS A 132 7.66 -9.24 1.05
N ALA A 133 7.26 -10.35 0.44
CA ALA A 133 8.07 -11.02 -0.58
C ALA A 133 8.32 -10.13 -1.80
N VAL A 134 7.30 -9.37 -2.23
CA VAL A 134 7.43 -8.42 -3.34
C VAL A 134 8.30 -7.22 -2.94
N VAL A 135 8.03 -6.65 -1.77
CA VAL A 135 8.73 -5.45 -1.25
C VAL A 135 10.20 -5.71 -0.95
N GLN A 136 10.56 -6.90 -0.49
CA GLN A 136 11.97 -7.25 -0.23
C GLN A 136 12.91 -7.04 -1.44
N ARG A 137 12.39 -7.23 -2.66
CA ARG A 137 13.20 -6.96 -3.86
C ARG A 137 13.44 -5.46 -4.03
N LEU A 138 12.39 -4.67 -3.83
CA LEU A 138 12.48 -3.21 -3.89
C LEU A 138 13.37 -2.66 -2.75
N GLY A 139 13.23 -3.19 -1.54
CA GLY A 139 14.09 -2.84 -0.41
C GLY A 139 15.58 -3.05 -0.71
N ARG A 140 15.95 -4.21 -1.25
CA ARG A 140 17.35 -4.47 -1.66
C ARG A 140 17.84 -3.49 -2.71
N TYR A 141 16.99 -3.15 -3.68
CA TYR A 141 17.34 -2.15 -4.69
C TYR A 141 17.58 -0.78 -4.04
N MET A 142 16.73 -0.37 -3.10
CA MET A 142 16.86 0.89 -2.37
C MET A 142 18.12 0.93 -1.50
N GLU A 143 18.46 -0.18 -0.83
CA GLU A 143 19.60 -0.26 0.08
C GLU A 143 20.95 -0.39 -0.63
N ALA A 144 21.01 -1.06 -1.78
CA ALA A 144 22.26 -1.37 -2.46
C ALA A 144 22.43 -0.61 -3.78
N ASP A 145 21.44 -0.64 -4.67
CA ASP A 145 21.61 -0.16 -6.03
C ASP A 145 21.43 1.36 -6.13
N VAL A 146 20.53 1.95 -5.35
CA VAL A 146 20.32 3.41 -5.35
C VAL A 146 21.57 4.14 -4.81
N PRO A 147 22.15 3.80 -3.65
CA PRO A 147 23.39 4.45 -3.18
C PRO A 147 24.56 4.27 -4.14
N ARG A 148 24.69 3.08 -4.75
CA ARG A 148 25.73 2.79 -5.75
C ARG A 148 25.54 3.65 -7.01
N SER A 149 24.30 3.82 -7.46
CA SER A 149 23.94 4.65 -8.61
C SER A 149 24.21 6.12 -8.33
N LEU A 150 23.89 6.61 -7.13
CA LEU A 150 24.18 7.98 -6.69
C LEU A 150 25.69 8.24 -6.64
N ALA A 151 26.48 7.33 -6.07
CA ALA A 151 27.94 7.45 -6.03
C ALA A 151 28.54 7.47 -7.45
N ARG A 152 28.01 6.68 -8.37
CA ARG A 152 28.44 6.72 -9.77
C ARG A 152 28.06 8.02 -10.47
N LEU A 153 26.87 8.56 -10.20
CA LEU A 153 26.47 9.88 -10.72
C LEU A 153 27.40 10.98 -10.19
N ASP A 154 27.76 10.95 -8.91
CA ASP A 154 28.70 11.92 -8.31
C ASP A 154 30.07 11.85 -8.97
N GLN A 155 30.58 10.66 -9.25
CA GLN A 155 31.84 10.47 -9.99
C GLN A 155 31.75 11.01 -11.41
N MET A 156 30.63 10.78 -12.12
CA MET A 156 30.41 11.28 -13.47
C MET A 156 30.33 12.82 -13.50
N ILE A 157 29.61 13.42 -12.56
CA ILE A 157 29.49 14.87 -12.41
C ILE A 157 30.89 15.47 -12.16
N ALA A 158 31.62 14.95 -11.19
CA ALA A 158 32.97 15.43 -10.87
C ALA A 158 33.95 15.32 -12.07
N ALA A 159 33.89 14.22 -12.82
CA ALA A 159 34.72 14.04 -14.01
C ALA A 159 34.39 15.04 -15.13
N LEU A 160 33.10 15.33 -15.33
CA LEU A 160 32.67 16.35 -16.30
C LEU A 160 33.05 17.76 -15.87
N GLU A 161 32.87 18.11 -14.59
CA GLU A 161 33.30 19.40 -14.03
C GLU A 161 34.82 19.60 -14.16
N ALA A 162 35.61 18.56 -13.87
CA ALA A 162 37.05 18.59 -14.06
C ALA A 162 37.42 18.77 -15.55
N TYR A 163 36.71 18.12 -16.47
CA TYR A 163 36.94 18.30 -17.89
C TYR A 163 36.68 19.74 -18.36
N PHE A 164 35.58 20.35 -17.88
CA PHE A 164 35.27 21.74 -18.20
C PHE A 164 36.24 22.74 -17.59
N THR A 165 36.80 22.46 -16.42
CA THR A 165 37.84 23.32 -15.81
C THR A 165 39.18 23.23 -16.49
N VAL A 166 39.53 22.06 -17.11
CA VAL A 166 40.77 21.88 -17.89
C VAL A 166 40.66 22.37 -19.32
N ALA A 167 39.43 22.42 -19.89
CA ALA A 167 39.15 22.86 -21.25
C ALA A 167 39.10 24.38 -21.34
N VAL A 168 40.15 25.08 -20.91
CA VAL A 168 40.41 26.50 -21.13
C VAL A 168 41.83 26.64 -21.68
N PRO A 169 42.11 27.49 -22.63
CA PRO A 169 41.29 28.41 -23.40
C PRO A 169 41.32 28.06 -24.89
N ILE A 170 40.17 27.81 -25.49
CA ILE A 170 40.01 27.69 -26.93
C ILE A 170 40.37 29.01 -27.64
N GLU A 171 40.27 30.13 -26.95
CA GLU A 171 40.63 31.45 -27.51
C GLU A 171 42.12 31.55 -27.88
N GLU A 172 43.04 30.95 -27.15
CA GLU A 172 44.47 30.95 -27.49
C GLU A 172 44.82 30.00 -28.64
N ARG A 173 44.03 28.93 -28.88
CA ARG A 173 44.22 28.00 -30.00
C ARG A 173 43.62 28.52 -31.33
N LEU A 174 42.59 29.36 -31.26
CA LEU A 174 42.00 29.99 -32.48
C LEU A 174 42.87 31.11 -33.02
N ALA A 175 43.73 31.71 -32.20
CA ALA A 175 44.65 32.75 -32.67
C ALA A 175 45.84 32.22 -33.50
N THR A 176 46.10 30.90 -33.44
CA THR A 176 47.19 30.24 -34.17
C THR A 176 46.76 29.34 -35.33
N ALA A 177 45.47 29.10 -35.54
CA ALA A 177 44.94 28.29 -36.62
C ALA A 177 44.25 29.21 -37.67
N GLY A 178 44.87 29.34 -38.84
CA GLY A 178 44.31 30.10 -39.98
C GLY A 178 42.96 29.51 -40.46
N PRO A 179 42.21 30.22 -41.32
CA PRO A 179 40.83 29.91 -41.65
C PRO A 179 40.68 28.58 -42.41
N VAL A 180 40.13 27.57 -41.75
CA VAL A 180 39.67 26.37 -42.44
C VAL A 180 38.18 26.49 -42.70
N ALA A 181 37.87 26.74 -43.98
CA ALA A 181 36.49 26.72 -44.47
C ALA A 181 35.94 25.30 -44.45
N GLY A 182 34.96 25.04 -43.65
CA GLY A 182 34.24 23.76 -43.60
C GLY A 182 32.90 23.94 -42.95
N GLY A 183 31.83 24.08 -43.77
CA GLY A 183 30.46 24.27 -43.30
C GLY A 183 29.97 23.09 -42.46
N MET A 184 29.59 23.37 -41.25
CA MET A 184 28.82 22.45 -40.42
C MET A 184 27.36 22.86 -40.46
N ALA A 185 26.56 22.00 -41.06
CA ALA A 185 25.11 22.12 -41.03
C ALA A 185 24.62 22.14 -39.59
N ARG A 186 23.86 23.18 -39.27
CA ARG A 186 23.20 23.39 -38.00
C ARG A 186 22.07 22.36 -37.87
N ALA A 187 22.27 21.31 -37.09
CA ALA A 187 21.20 20.38 -36.72
C ALA A 187 20.20 21.09 -35.79
N GLU A 188 18.94 21.13 -36.22
CA GLU A 188 17.85 21.64 -35.40
C GLU A 188 17.69 20.78 -34.14
N PRO A 189 17.39 21.36 -32.96
CA PRO A 189 17.15 20.59 -31.73
C PRO A 189 15.87 19.79 -31.87
N MET A 190 15.99 18.47 -31.80
CA MET A 190 14.85 17.55 -31.70
C MET A 190 14.07 17.83 -30.41
N PRO A 191 12.72 17.88 -30.45
CA PRO A 191 11.92 18.06 -29.26
C PRO A 191 12.14 16.86 -28.30
N PRO A 192 12.10 17.08 -26.98
CA PRO A 192 12.26 16.00 -26.00
C PRO A 192 11.16 14.95 -26.20
N PRO A 193 11.47 13.64 -26.05
CA PRO A 193 10.44 12.62 -26.08
C PRO A 193 9.44 12.89 -24.95
N GLU A 194 8.17 13.04 -25.32
CA GLU A 194 7.08 13.06 -24.34
C GLU A 194 7.12 11.74 -23.57
N LEU A 195 7.62 11.79 -22.35
CA LEU A 195 7.44 10.74 -21.37
C LEU A 195 5.94 10.61 -21.19
N ALA A 196 5.34 9.56 -21.74
CA ALA A 196 3.96 9.22 -21.52
C ALA A 196 3.70 9.24 -20.02
N ALA A 197 2.97 10.25 -19.56
CA ALA A 197 2.59 10.38 -18.17
C ALA A 197 1.84 9.11 -17.78
N VAL A 198 2.44 8.31 -16.92
CA VAL A 198 1.76 7.16 -16.31
C VAL A 198 0.57 7.73 -15.56
N ASP A 199 -0.62 7.47 -16.08
CA ASP A 199 -1.86 7.97 -15.50
C ASP A 199 -2.17 7.22 -14.22
N TYR A 200 -1.62 7.71 -13.11
CA TYR A 200 -1.85 7.18 -11.76
C TYR A 200 -3.32 7.22 -11.32
N ARG A 201 -4.18 7.96 -12.03
CA ARG A 201 -5.63 7.94 -11.79
C ARG A 201 -6.24 6.59 -12.13
N LYS A 202 -5.81 5.94 -13.22
CA LYS A 202 -6.28 4.60 -13.62
C LYS A 202 -5.84 3.48 -12.68
N LEU A 203 -4.76 3.66 -11.95
CA LEU A 203 -4.34 2.73 -10.89
C LEU A 203 -5.20 2.89 -9.61
N ARG A 204 -5.72 4.09 -9.36
CA ARG A 204 -6.61 4.35 -8.23
C ARG A 204 -8.03 3.80 -8.44
N GLU A 205 -8.49 3.66 -9.67
CA GLU A 205 -9.80 3.09 -10.02
C GLU A 205 -9.82 1.55 -9.95
N ARG A 206 -8.66 0.89 -9.79
CA ARG A 206 -8.53 -0.56 -9.55
C ARG A 206 -8.46 -0.96 -8.09
N THR A 207 -8.66 -0.04 -7.15
CA THR A 207 -8.90 -0.43 -5.77
C THR A 207 -10.20 -1.21 -5.71
N PRO A 208 -10.19 -2.49 -5.26
CA PRO A 208 -11.42 -3.25 -5.07
C PRO A 208 -12.30 -2.45 -4.11
N GLU A 209 -13.59 -2.36 -4.46
CA GLU A 209 -14.58 -1.73 -3.58
C GLU A 209 -14.38 -2.21 -2.13
N PRO A 210 -14.48 -1.31 -1.13
CA PRO A 210 -14.33 -1.70 0.26
C PRO A 210 -15.30 -2.84 0.53
N ALA A 211 -14.78 -3.96 1.03
CA ALA A 211 -15.55 -5.14 1.33
C ALA A 211 -16.73 -4.74 2.21
N MET A 212 -17.93 -4.74 1.65
CA MET A 212 -19.18 -4.47 2.35
C MET A 212 -19.43 -5.60 3.32
N LEU A 213 -19.36 -5.35 4.62
CA LEU A 213 -19.90 -6.23 5.64
C LEU A 213 -21.34 -5.79 5.87
N ASP A 214 -22.30 -6.60 5.44
CA ASP A 214 -23.74 -6.39 5.62
C ASP A 214 -24.29 -5.06 5.04
N GLY A 215 -23.80 -4.62 3.87
CA GLY A 215 -24.30 -3.41 3.20
C GLY A 215 -23.90 -2.09 3.88
N ARG A 216 -23.00 -2.13 4.87
CA ARG A 216 -22.42 -0.93 5.48
C ARG A 216 -20.92 -0.89 5.21
N PRO A 217 -20.38 0.27 4.81
CA PRO A 217 -18.94 0.43 4.70
C PRO A 217 -18.30 0.17 6.07
N ILE A 218 -17.17 -0.56 6.08
CA ILE A 218 -16.37 -0.73 7.29
C ILE A 218 -15.90 0.68 7.69
N GLU A 219 -16.50 1.25 8.74
CA GLU A 219 -16.02 2.52 9.29
C GLU A 219 -14.55 2.36 9.67
N LYS A 220 -13.70 3.18 9.08
CA LYS A 220 -12.31 3.28 9.49
C LYS A 220 -12.28 3.65 10.97
N PRO A 221 -11.41 3.04 11.78
CA PRO A 221 -11.25 3.45 13.17
C PRO A 221 -10.97 4.97 13.21
N PRO A 222 -11.56 5.71 14.15
CA PRO A 222 -11.29 7.13 14.30
C PRO A 222 -9.79 7.30 14.58
N PHE A 223 -9.09 7.88 13.62
CA PHE A 223 -7.72 8.32 13.81
C PHE A 223 -7.80 9.55 14.71
N THR A 224 -7.43 9.41 15.97
CA THR A 224 -7.07 10.56 16.80
C THR A 224 -5.76 11.11 16.26
N GLU A 225 -5.81 12.36 15.80
CA GLU A 225 -4.66 13.23 15.49
C GLU A 225 -3.72 13.36 16.67
#